data_31b50003f0f2b7e20e51ac0df3366788
#
_entry.id   31b50003f0f2b7e20e51ac0df3366788
#
_cell.length_a   1.000
_cell.length_b   1.000
_cell.length_c   1.000
_cell.angle_alpha   90.00
_cell.angle_beta   90.00
_cell.angle_gamma   90.00
#
_symmetry.space_group_name_H-M   'P 1'
#
loop_
_entity.id
_entity.type
_entity.pdbx_description
1 polymer ?
#
loop_
_entity_poly.entity_id
_entity_poly.type
_entity_poly.pdbx_seq_one_letter_code
_entity_poly.pdbx_strand_id
1 'polypeptide(L)'
;MSTFIRCIAVPLMGMIALGSQVQAATAPSSASTSIEVSRSLPTTHARYESLDQPKTLTFKHGDISWLPTLAAQAGWPRPTWERLGQIILRESGGCPNRAGGDVVDKNCNIIRVSEWNHRSDTGLLQINGVHWKRDHAQYHGLVCKKLKVCEQSILLDPLTNLIAGKLLYDVAGWSPWNIG
;
A
#
# COMPACT_ATOMS: atom_id res chain seq x y z
N MET A 1 -52.67 3.80 -19.90
CA MET A 1 -52.49 4.75 -18.82
C MET A 1 -51.11 5.38 -18.99
N SER A 2 -51.11 6.65 -19.38
CA SER A 2 -49.90 7.42 -19.73
C SER A 2 -49.18 7.89 -18.49
N THR A 3 -47.87 7.72 -18.43
CA THR A 3 -47.03 8.31 -17.37
C THR A 3 -46.04 9.27 -17.98
N PHE A 4 -46.16 10.54 -17.55
CA PHE A 4 -45.44 11.72 -18.01
C PHE A 4 -43.93 11.66 -17.70
N ILE A 5 -43.13 11.92 -18.73
CA ILE A 5 -41.71 12.25 -18.62
C ILE A 5 -41.61 13.76 -18.33
N ARG A 6 -41.07 14.15 -17.18
CA ARG A 6 -40.68 15.51 -16.87
C ARG A 6 -39.19 15.71 -17.19
N CYS A 7 -38.91 16.43 -18.23
CA CYS A 7 -37.59 17.03 -18.52
C CYS A 7 -37.35 18.18 -17.54
N ILE A 8 -36.26 18.13 -16.76
CA ILE A 8 -35.76 19.27 -15.99
C ILE A 8 -34.52 19.80 -16.73
N ALA A 9 -34.68 21.04 -17.25
CA ALA A 9 -33.59 21.80 -17.84
C ALA A 9 -32.71 22.40 -16.73
N VAL A 10 -31.38 22.23 -16.84
CA VAL A 10 -30.39 22.87 -15.98
C VAL A 10 -29.79 24.05 -16.72
N PRO A 11 -29.75 25.25 -16.16
CA PRO A 11 -29.14 26.41 -16.81
C PRO A 11 -27.62 26.40 -16.76
N LEU A 12 -27.04 26.78 -17.85
CA LEU A 12 -25.61 27.03 -18.09
C LEU A 12 -25.24 28.38 -17.45
N MET A 13 -24.33 28.43 -16.51
CA MET A 13 -23.78 29.68 -15.98
C MET A 13 -22.25 29.71 -16.09
N GLY A 14 -21.79 30.55 -16.95
CA GLY A 14 -20.84 31.65 -16.82
C GLY A 14 -19.41 31.30 -16.41
N MET A 15 -18.50 31.28 -17.39
CA MET A 15 -17.04 31.42 -17.23
C MET A 15 -16.70 32.82 -16.72
N ILE A 16 -15.88 32.88 -15.64
CA ILE A 16 -15.06 34.05 -15.32
C ILE A 16 -13.62 33.61 -15.32
N ALA A 17 -12.85 34.02 -16.31
CA ALA A 17 -11.42 33.88 -16.40
C ALA A 17 -10.78 35.03 -15.61
N LEU A 18 -10.07 34.75 -14.50
CA LEU A 18 -9.16 35.67 -13.83
C LEU A 18 -7.75 35.28 -14.18
N GLY A 19 -7.13 36.07 -15.05
CA GLY A 19 -5.72 35.99 -15.37
C GLY A 19 -4.86 36.49 -14.19
N SER A 20 -3.99 35.65 -13.68
CA SER A 20 -2.94 36.04 -12.75
C SER A 20 -1.62 36.17 -13.50
N GLN A 21 -1.10 37.39 -13.55
CA GLN A 21 0.24 37.71 -14.07
C GLN A 21 1.30 37.23 -13.08
N VAL A 22 2.23 36.42 -13.55
CA VAL A 22 3.45 36.04 -12.83
C VAL A 22 4.51 37.10 -13.11
N GLN A 23 4.88 37.88 -12.11
CA GLN A 23 6.04 38.76 -12.14
C GLN A 23 7.32 37.96 -11.87
N ALA A 24 8.25 38.02 -12.80
CA ALA A 24 9.61 37.49 -12.65
C ALA A 24 10.38 38.33 -11.66
N ALA A 25 10.81 37.75 -10.56
CA ALA A 25 11.75 38.36 -9.62
C ALA A 25 13.18 38.02 -10.04
N THR A 26 13.92 39.05 -10.37
CA THR A 26 15.38 39.02 -10.62
C THR A 26 16.15 38.80 -9.33
N ALA A 27 16.99 37.77 -9.28
CA ALA A 27 17.88 37.47 -8.16
C ALA A 27 19.16 38.33 -8.23
N PRO A 28 19.68 38.86 -7.11
CA PRO A 28 20.98 39.50 -7.10
C PRO A 28 22.11 38.49 -7.01
N SER A 29 23.14 38.73 -7.84
CA SER A 29 24.43 38.05 -7.85
C SER A 29 25.19 38.35 -6.56
N SER A 30 25.51 37.30 -5.78
CA SER A 30 26.40 37.42 -4.62
C SER A 30 27.77 36.82 -4.93
N ALA A 31 28.79 37.65 -4.78
CA ALA A 31 30.20 37.35 -4.97
C ALA A 31 30.69 36.25 -4.04
N SER A 32 31.42 35.29 -4.60
CA SER A 32 32.22 34.29 -3.88
C SER A 32 33.42 34.93 -3.20
N THR A 33 33.45 34.84 -1.88
CA THR A 33 34.69 35.01 -1.10
C THR A 33 35.11 33.62 -0.59
N SER A 34 36.14 33.08 -1.20
CA SER A 34 36.79 31.84 -0.77
C SER A 34 37.67 32.11 0.44
N ILE A 35 37.29 31.58 1.60
CA ILE A 35 38.16 31.47 2.77
C ILE A 35 38.63 30.02 2.87
N GLU A 36 39.87 29.76 2.49
CA GLU A 36 40.57 28.53 2.80
C GLU A 36 40.86 28.47 4.30
N VAL A 37 40.14 27.65 5.03
CA VAL A 37 40.52 27.22 6.38
C VAL A 37 40.96 25.78 6.31
N SER A 38 42.29 25.61 6.18
CA SER A 38 42.97 24.34 6.37
C SER A 38 42.84 23.92 7.83
N ARG A 39 41.84 23.02 8.14
CA ARG A 39 41.76 22.30 9.40
C ARG A 39 42.02 20.84 9.14
N SER A 40 43.20 20.37 9.52
CA SER A 40 43.51 18.95 9.65
C SER A 40 42.58 18.33 10.70
N LEU A 41 41.63 17.51 10.23
CA LEU A 41 40.81 16.67 11.09
C LEU A 41 41.59 15.43 11.52
N PRO A 42 41.52 15.03 12.79
CA PRO A 42 42.11 13.77 13.25
C PRO A 42 41.39 12.60 12.59
N THR A 43 42.15 11.74 11.94
CA THR A 43 41.66 10.45 11.36
C THR A 43 41.31 9.50 12.49
N THR A 44 40.11 9.64 13.05
CA THR A 44 39.50 8.55 13.82
C THR A 44 38.94 7.56 12.81
N HIS A 45 39.64 6.45 12.63
CA HIS A 45 39.04 5.23 12.05
C HIS A 45 37.91 4.80 12.96
N ALA A 46 36.75 5.43 12.82
CA ALA A 46 35.50 4.83 13.27
C ALA A 46 35.33 3.54 12.47
N ARG A 47 35.51 2.42 13.14
CA ARG A 47 35.16 1.08 12.66
C ARG A 47 33.69 1.18 12.26
N TYR A 48 33.44 1.23 10.96
CA TYR A 48 32.10 1.10 10.41
C TYR A 48 31.64 -0.32 10.77
N GLU A 49 30.98 -0.45 11.93
CA GLU A 49 30.27 -1.68 12.23
C GLU A 49 29.29 -1.89 11.06
N SER A 50 29.50 -3.00 10.39
CA SER A 50 28.65 -3.48 9.30
C SER A 50 27.19 -3.33 9.73
N LEU A 51 26.51 -2.33 9.22
CA LEU A 51 25.07 -2.23 9.34
C LEU A 51 24.53 -3.56 8.80
N ASP A 52 23.89 -4.32 9.69
CA ASP A 52 23.30 -5.62 9.37
C ASP A 52 22.61 -5.52 8.02
N GLN A 53 23.09 -6.32 7.06
CA GLN A 53 22.43 -6.48 5.76
C GLN A 53 20.95 -6.76 6.06
N PRO A 54 20.00 -6.08 5.40
CA PRO A 54 18.60 -6.31 5.68
C PRO A 54 18.32 -7.80 5.55
N LYS A 55 17.97 -8.43 6.67
CA LYS A 55 17.71 -9.86 6.76
C LYS A 55 16.62 -10.19 5.75
N THR A 56 16.97 -10.90 4.68
CA THR A 56 16.01 -11.32 3.66
C THR A 56 14.90 -12.10 4.34
N LEU A 57 13.68 -11.57 4.33
CA LEU A 57 12.54 -12.23 4.93
C LEU A 57 12.21 -13.49 4.13
N THR A 58 12.09 -14.60 4.85
CA THR A 58 11.70 -15.89 4.26
C THR A 58 10.25 -16.17 4.67
N PHE A 59 9.41 -16.50 3.70
CA PHE A 59 8.01 -16.83 3.93
C PHE A 59 7.81 -18.34 3.80
N LYS A 60 7.11 -18.93 4.77
CA LYS A 60 6.72 -20.33 4.78
C LYS A 60 5.26 -20.46 5.16
N HIS A 61 4.57 -21.40 4.56
CA HIS A 61 3.18 -21.67 4.91
C HIS A 61 3.06 -22.07 6.39
N GLY A 62 2.19 -21.39 7.11
CA GLY A 62 1.99 -21.58 8.56
C GLY A 62 2.95 -20.79 9.45
N ASP A 63 3.93 -20.07 8.89
CA ASP A 63 4.89 -19.26 9.65
C ASP A 63 4.60 -17.76 9.48
N ILE A 64 4.43 -17.07 10.60
CA ILE A 64 4.25 -15.61 10.67
C ILE A 64 5.29 -14.94 11.59
N SER A 65 6.42 -15.59 11.84
CA SER A 65 7.50 -15.05 12.69
C SER A 65 8.05 -13.69 12.20
N TRP A 66 7.90 -13.39 10.93
CA TRP A 66 8.23 -12.13 10.27
C TRP A 66 7.22 -11.00 10.55
N LEU A 67 6.00 -11.34 11.04
CA LEU A 67 4.88 -10.39 11.17
C LEU A 67 5.20 -9.16 12.04
N PRO A 68 5.84 -9.28 13.23
CA PRO A 68 6.12 -8.11 14.07
C PRO A 68 6.91 -7.03 13.31
N THR A 69 7.89 -7.43 12.50
CA THR A 69 8.72 -6.50 11.72
C THR A 69 7.89 -5.78 10.66
N LEU A 70 7.14 -6.52 9.84
CA LEU A 70 6.35 -5.92 8.77
C LEU A 70 5.13 -5.17 9.29
N ALA A 71 4.48 -5.67 10.34
CA ALA A 71 3.34 -4.98 10.95
C ALA A 71 3.73 -3.61 11.53
N ALA A 72 4.89 -3.53 12.18
CA ALA A 72 5.42 -2.24 12.65
C ALA A 72 5.69 -1.27 11.49
N GLN A 73 6.34 -1.73 10.42
CA GLN A 73 6.62 -0.94 9.23
C GLN A 73 5.34 -0.47 8.52
N ALA A 74 4.31 -1.32 8.48
CA ALA A 74 3.01 -1.01 7.90
C ALA A 74 2.11 -0.14 8.81
N GLY A 75 2.58 0.22 10.02
CA GLY A 75 1.87 1.09 10.95
C GLY A 75 0.73 0.40 11.72
N TRP A 76 0.71 -0.93 11.81
CA TRP A 76 -0.28 -1.65 12.61
C TRP A 76 0.00 -1.48 14.12
N PRO A 77 -1.00 -1.09 14.94
CA PRO A 77 -0.86 -0.99 16.39
C PRO A 77 -0.49 -2.35 16.99
N ARG A 78 0.51 -2.39 17.88
CA ARG A 78 0.97 -3.62 18.51
C ARG A 78 -0.14 -4.49 19.13
N PRO A 79 -1.15 -3.94 19.80
CA PRO A 79 -2.26 -4.74 20.34
C PRO A 79 -3.08 -5.50 19.29
N THR A 80 -2.97 -5.13 18.01
CA THR A 80 -3.73 -5.78 16.91
C THR A 80 -2.98 -6.94 16.27
N TRP A 81 -1.68 -7.14 16.57
CA TRP A 81 -0.82 -8.07 15.84
C TRP A 81 -1.22 -9.53 15.98
N GLU A 82 -1.69 -9.93 17.17
CA GLU A 82 -2.18 -11.30 17.36
C GLU A 82 -3.35 -11.62 16.43
N ARG A 83 -4.38 -10.77 16.43
CA ARG A 83 -5.55 -10.94 15.56
C ARG A 83 -5.17 -10.82 14.08
N LEU A 84 -4.29 -9.89 13.74
CA LEU A 84 -3.75 -9.76 12.38
C LEU A 84 -3.07 -11.05 11.92
N GLY A 85 -2.26 -11.68 12.79
CA GLY A 85 -1.61 -12.95 12.51
C GLY A 85 -2.61 -14.09 12.27
N GLN A 86 -3.65 -14.18 13.08
CA GLN A 86 -4.73 -15.17 12.90
C GLN A 86 -5.43 -14.98 11.56
N ILE A 87 -5.71 -13.74 11.17
CA ILE A 87 -6.30 -13.42 9.86
C ILE A 87 -5.36 -13.85 8.74
N ILE A 88 -4.09 -13.46 8.78
CA ILE A 88 -3.11 -13.82 7.75
C ILE A 88 -2.98 -15.34 7.58
N LEU A 89 -2.91 -16.08 8.69
CA LEU A 89 -2.85 -17.55 8.64
C LEU A 89 -4.11 -18.15 7.98
N ARG A 90 -5.27 -17.61 8.26
CA ARG A 90 -6.53 -18.07 7.67
C ARG A 90 -6.62 -17.70 6.18
N GLU A 91 -6.28 -16.47 5.82
CA GLU A 91 -6.47 -15.94 4.47
C GLU A 91 -5.44 -16.50 3.48
N SER A 92 -4.17 -16.50 3.85
CA SER A 92 -3.08 -16.86 2.94
C SER A 92 -2.16 -17.98 3.45
N GLY A 93 -2.32 -18.38 4.71
CA GLY A 93 -1.34 -19.25 5.37
C GLY A 93 0.01 -18.57 5.59
N GLY A 94 0.09 -17.24 5.55
CA GLY A 94 1.34 -16.48 5.66
C GLY A 94 2.11 -16.35 4.34
N CYS A 95 1.53 -16.76 3.21
CA CYS A 95 2.17 -16.72 1.89
C CYS A 95 1.78 -15.45 1.11
N PRO A 96 2.72 -14.51 0.87
CA PRO A 96 2.41 -13.22 0.26
C PRO A 96 2.03 -13.29 -1.22
N ASN A 97 2.51 -14.31 -1.93
CA ASN A 97 2.29 -14.51 -3.37
C ASN A 97 0.96 -15.21 -3.71
N ARG A 98 0.14 -15.54 -2.71
CA ARG A 98 -1.13 -16.22 -2.90
C ARG A 98 -2.19 -15.27 -3.48
N ALA A 99 -2.93 -15.74 -4.49
CA ALA A 99 -4.06 -15.02 -5.09
C ALA A 99 -5.28 -15.93 -5.16
N GLY A 100 -6.42 -15.47 -4.62
CA GLY A 100 -7.64 -16.26 -4.52
C GLY A 100 -7.42 -17.57 -3.78
N GLY A 101 -8.02 -18.65 -4.28
CA GLY A 101 -7.89 -19.99 -3.70
C GLY A 101 -6.64 -20.76 -4.16
N ASP A 102 -5.56 -20.09 -4.59
CA ASP A 102 -4.32 -20.77 -4.98
C ASP A 102 -3.83 -21.72 -3.90
N VAL A 103 -3.40 -22.92 -4.29
CA VAL A 103 -2.80 -23.89 -3.38
C VAL A 103 -1.29 -23.70 -3.37
N VAL A 104 -0.72 -23.59 -2.18
CA VAL A 104 0.71 -23.38 -1.99
C VAL A 104 1.34 -24.57 -1.24
N ASP A 105 2.64 -24.79 -1.48
CA ASP A 105 3.44 -25.73 -0.70
C ASP A 105 3.96 -25.11 0.61
N LYS A 106 4.74 -25.88 1.39
CA LYS A 106 5.34 -25.42 2.65
C LYS A 106 6.29 -24.21 2.49
N ASN A 107 6.81 -23.97 1.30
CA ASN A 107 7.72 -22.87 0.99
C ASN A 107 7.02 -21.71 0.30
N CYS A 108 5.67 -21.67 0.33
CA CYS A 108 4.83 -20.69 -0.35
C CYS A 108 4.93 -20.71 -1.88
N ASN A 109 5.44 -21.77 -2.50
CA ASN A 109 5.37 -21.91 -3.95
C ASN A 109 3.95 -22.30 -4.37
N ILE A 110 3.43 -21.65 -5.42
CA ILE A 110 2.11 -21.98 -5.97
C ILE A 110 2.23 -23.31 -6.71
N ILE A 111 1.55 -24.34 -6.22
CA ILE A 111 1.51 -25.68 -6.83
C ILE A 111 0.23 -25.94 -7.63
N ARG A 112 -0.79 -25.13 -7.41
CA ARG A 112 -2.01 -25.14 -8.21
C ARG A 112 -2.65 -23.75 -8.20
N VAL A 113 -2.91 -23.22 -9.38
CA VAL A 113 -3.64 -21.97 -9.59
C VAL A 113 -5.13 -22.22 -9.44
N SER A 114 -5.81 -21.34 -8.72
CA SER A 114 -7.27 -21.37 -8.58
C SER A 114 -7.92 -20.34 -9.50
N GLU A 115 -9.12 -20.64 -9.96
CA GLU A 115 -9.96 -19.67 -10.66
C GLU A 115 -10.96 -18.96 -9.74
N TRP A 116 -10.91 -19.26 -8.44
CA TRP A 116 -11.82 -18.68 -7.45
C TRP A 116 -11.78 -17.16 -7.48
N ASN A 117 -12.95 -16.53 -7.57
CA ASN A 117 -13.12 -15.08 -7.59
C ASN A 117 -12.21 -14.39 -8.62
N HIS A 118 -11.95 -15.04 -9.77
CA HIS A 118 -11.01 -14.55 -10.80
C HIS A 118 -9.64 -14.17 -10.22
N ARG A 119 -9.22 -14.83 -9.13
CA ARG A 119 -7.99 -14.56 -8.40
C ARG A 119 -7.85 -13.11 -7.92
N SER A 120 -8.96 -12.45 -7.66
CA SER A 120 -8.97 -11.02 -7.29
C SER A 120 -8.63 -10.76 -5.83
N ASP A 121 -8.71 -11.79 -4.97
CA ASP A 121 -8.25 -11.73 -3.59
C ASP A 121 -6.74 -11.89 -3.57
N THR A 122 -5.99 -10.98 -2.93
CA THR A 122 -4.56 -10.86 -3.21
C THR A 122 -3.72 -10.73 -1.94
N GLY A 123 -2.65 -11.53 -1.89
CA GLY A 123 -1.57 -11.43 -0.92
C GLY A 123 -1.92 -11.92 0.49
N LEU A 124 -1.16 -11.45 1.48
CA LEU A 124 -1.26 -11.90 2.88
C LEU A 124 -2.67 -11.80 3.46
N LEU A 125 -3.36 -10.70 3.21
CA LEU A 125 -4.69 -10.38 3.73
C LEU A 125 -5.82 -10.66 2.72
N GLN A 126 -5.51 -11.30 1.59
CA GLN A 126 -6.46 -11.60 0.51
C GLN A 126 -7.36 -10.39 0.17
N ILE A 127 -6.71 -9.25 -0.08
CA ILE A 127 -7.41 -7.99 -0.36
C ILE A 127 -8.17 -8.13 -1.68
N ASN A 128 -9.50 -8.04 -1.59
CA ASN A 128 -10.40 -8.24 -2.72
C ASN A 128 -10.25 -7.16 -3.80
N GLY A 129 -10.46 -7.55 -5.06
CA GLY A 129 -10.35 -6.68 -6.23
C GLY A 129 -11.23 -5.43 -6.19
N VAL A 130 -12.34 -5.44 -5.44
CA VAL A 130 -13.19 -4.24 -5.25
C VAL A 130 -12.43 -3.08 -4.61
N HIS A 131 -11.35 -3.34 -3.88
CA HIS A 131 -10.55 -2.33 -3.19
C HIS A 131 -9.40 -1.79 -4.04
N TRP A 132 -8.83 -2.59 -4.96
CA TRP A 132 -7.64 -2.19 -5.72
C TRP A 132 -7.86 -2.03 -7.22
N LYS A 133 -8.90 -2.63 -7.82
CA LYS A 133 -9.20 -2.42 -9.25
C LYS A 133 -9.67 -0.98 -9.50
N ARG A 134 -9.12 -0.35 -10.55
CA ARG A 134 -9.38 1.06 -10.89
C ARG A 134 -10.84 1.32 -11.27
N ASP A 135 -11.44 0.40 -12.01
CA ASP A 135 -12.75 0.59 -12.66
C ASP A 135 -13.89 -0.13 -11.93
N HIS A 136 -13.71 -0.48 -10.66
CA HIS A 136 -14.78 -1.12 -9.90
C HIS A 136 -15.86 -0.09 -9.53
N ALA A 137 -16.97 -0.08 -10.29
CA ALA A 137 -18.03 0.94 -10.22
C ALA A 137 -18.64 1.11 -8.82
N GLN A 138 -18.76 0.04 -8.05
CA GLN A 138 -19.51 0.03 -6.79
C GLN A 138 -18.69 0.51 -5.58
N TYR A 139 -17.37 0.21 -5.52
CA TYR A 139 -16.53 0.51 -4.34
C TYR A 139 -15.35 1.40 -4.64
N HIS A 140 -15.19 1.84 -5.89
CA HIS A 140 -14.18 2.80 -6.32
C HIS A 140 -12.75 2.56 -5.82
N GLY A 141 -12.37 1.32 -5.55
CA GLY A 141 -11.02 0.93 -5.23
C GLY A 141 -10.35 1.82 -4.16
N LEU A 142 -10.74 1.72 -2.89
CA LEU A 142 -10.17 2.55 -1.82
C LEU A 142 -8.64 2.51 -1.79
N VAL A 143 -8.07 1.30 -1.96
CA VAL A 143 -6.62 1.07 -2.00
C VAL A 143 -6.01 1.76 -3.21
N CYS A 144 -6.61 1.59 -4.40
CA CYS A 144 -6.15 2.27 -5.61
C CYS A 144 -6.21 3.79 -5.48
N LYS A 145 -7.30 4.35 -4.94
CA LYS A 145 -7.44 5.80 -4.79
C LYS A 145 -6.48 6.41 -3.80
N LYS A 146 -6.34 5.79 -2.63
CA LYS A 146 -5.56 6.36 -1.51
C LYS A 146 -4.08 6.07 -1.62
N LEU A 147 -3.70 4.83 -2.00
CA LEU A 147 -2.31 4.39 -2.04
C LEU A 147 -1.72 4.36 -3.44
N LYS A 148 -2.55 4.57 -4.50
CA LYS A 148 -2.15 4.42 -5.91
C LYS A 148 -1.74 2.98 -6.27
N VAL A 149 -2.13 2.01 -5.46
CA VAL A 149 -1.94 0.58 -5.69
C VAL A 149 -3.16 0.04 -6.42
N CYS A 150 -3.08 -0.02 -7.75
CA CYS A 150 -4.20 -0.35 -8.65
C CYS A 150 -3.98 -1.66 -9.43
N GLU A 151 -2.91 -2.38 -9.10
CA GLU A 151 -2.51 -3.61 -9.78
C GLU A 151 -2.26 -4.73 -8.77
N GLN A 152 -2.66 -5.95 -9.15
CA GLN A 152 -2.51 -7.11 -8.31
C GLN A 152 -1.05 -7.41 -7.95
N SER A 153 -0.15 -7.30 -8.91
CA SER A 153 1.28 -7.56 -8.74
C SER A 153 1.91 -6.75 -7.62
N ILE A 154 1.47 -5.50 -7.43
CA ILE A 154 1.96 -4.62 -6.38
C ILE A 154 1.47 -5.09 -5.00
N LEU A 155 0.26 -5.64 -4.91
CA LEU A 155 -0.31 -6.17 -3.67
C LEU A 155 0.26 -7.54 -3.26
N LEU A 156 1.01 -8.21 -4.13
CA LEU A 156 1.75 -9.41 -3.75
C LEU A 156 3.03 -9.09 -2.95
N ASP A 157 3.48 -7.82 -2.95
CA ASP A 157 4.50 -7.37 -2.00
C ASP A 157 3.94 -7.38 -0.57
N PRO A 158 4.60 -8.07 0.38
CA PRO A 158 4.05 -8.28 1.71
C PRO A 158 3.86 -6.99 2.52
N LEU A 159 4.77 -6.03 2.40
CA LEU A 159 4.66 -4.77 3.11
C LEU A 159 3.52 -3.92 2.53
N THR A 160 3.44 -3.82 1.21
CA THR A 160 2.37 -3.10 0.51
C THR A 160 1.00 -3.70 0.84
N ASN A 161 0.90 -5.02 0.92
CA ASN A 161 -0.33 -5.70 1.31
C ASN A 161 -0.77 -5.35 2.73
N LEU A 162 0.17 -5.33 3.68
CA LEU A 162 -0.12 -4.94 5.06
C LEU A 162 -0.49 -3.46 5.18
N ILE A 163 0.14 -2.56 4.41
CA ILE A 163 -0.23 -1.13 4.35
C ILE A 163 -1.65 -0.98 3.79
N ALA A 164 -1.98 -1.69 2.72
CA ALA A 164 -3.32 -1.67 2.14
C ALA A 164 -4.37 -2.23 3.11
N GLY A 165 -4.05 -3.33 3.80
CA GLY A 165 -4.89 -3.88 4.86
C GLY A 165 -5.10 -2.91 6.03
N LYS A 166 -4.05 -2.20 6.43
CA LYS A 166 -4.14 -1.17 7.47
C LYS A 166 -5.10 -0.04 7.08
N LEU A 167 -5.05 0.41 5.83
CA LEU A 167 -6.00 1.40 5.31
C LEU A 167 -7.45 0.91 5.41
N LEU A 168 -7.71 -0.36 5.06
CA LEU A 168 -9.05 -0.94 5.17
C LEU A 168 -9.49 -1.06 6.63
N TYR A 169 -8.58 -1.47 7.51
CA TYR A 169 -8.82 -1.54 8.94
C TYR A 169 -9.15 -0.17 9.56
N ASP A 170 -8.47 0.89 9.16
CA ASP A 170 -8.72 2.24 9.66
C ASP A 170 -10.12 2.76 9.29
N VAL A 171 -10.66 2.28 8.18
CA VAL A 171 -12.00 2.69 7.70
C VAL A 171 -13.11 1.80 8.28
N ALA A 172 -12.88 0.50 8.40
CA ALA A 172 -13.94 -0.48 8.68
C ALA A 172 -13.61 -1.47 9.82
N GLY A 173 -12.52 -1.25 10.56
CA GLY A 173 -12.08 -2.20 11.57
C GLY A 173 -11.79 -3.57 10.96
N TRP A 174 -12.17 -4.63 11.65
CA TRP A 174 -11.99 -6.00 11.18
C TRP A 174 -13.06 -6.50 10.21
N SER A 175 -14.06 -5.67 9.91
CA SER A 175 -15.21 -6.04 9.06
C SER A 175 -14.83 -6.64 7.70
N PRO A 176 -13.78 -6.16 6.98
CA PRO A 176 -13.38 -6.76 5.71
C PRO A 176 -12.99 -8.24 5.79
N TRP A 177 -12.55 -8.67 6.97
CA TRP A 177 -12.11 -10.07 7.20
C TRP A 177 -13.07 -10.86 8.07
N ASN A 178 -14.29 -10.42 8.23
CA ASN A 178 -15.40 -10.95 9.01
C ASN A 178 -15.11 -12.30 9.68
N ILE A 179 -14.45 -12.26 10.84
CA ILE A 179 -14.27 -13.42 11.68
C ILE A 179 -15.49 -13.44 12.59
N GLY A 180 -16.49 -14.28 12.21
CA GLY A 180 -17.62 -14.58 13.08
C GLY A 180 -17.17 -15.25 14.38
#